data_543129c875367a5cd3f39da2b84c100e
#
_entry.id   543129c875367a5cd3f39da2b84c100e
#
_cell.length_a   1.000
_cell.length_b   1.000
_cell.length_c   1.000
_cell.angle_alpha   90.00
_cell.angle_beta   90.00
_cell.angle_gamma   90.00
#
_symmetry.space_group_name_H-M   'P 1'
#
loop_
_entity.id
_entity.type
_entity.pdbx_description
1 polymer ?
#
loop_
_entity_poly.entity_id
_entity_poly.type
_entity_poly.pdbx_seq_one_letter_code
_entity_poly.pdbx_strand_id
1 'polypeptide(L)'
;MTHRHHGTRNSAYYAHPSHGDPRMKVLIRIDAVEESARVDVRGVVTPANIRALYVVCRRVAAKLPGYEIVVNLAHARVAADAIEELHEHARRSVVSSGIDASVTPCRLRIVDPPNILRVKENA
;
A
#
# COMPACT_ATOMS: atom_id res chain seq x y z
N MET A 1 -26.83 4.34 10.56
CA MET A 1 -26.42 4.46 10.19
C MET A 1 -25.99 4.26 9.80
N THR A 2 -25.98 4.17 9.79
CA THR A 2 -25.47 4.12 9.36
C THR A 2 -25.03 3.97 8.80
N HIS A 3 -24.76 3.72 8.56
CA HIS A 3 -24.31 3.56 7.94
C HIS A 3 -23.91 3.30 7.43
N ARG A 4 -23.97 2.97 7.44
CA ARG A 4 -23.54 2.66 7.00
C ARG A 4 -23.18 2.31 6.32
N HIS A 5 -23.03 2.22 6.25
CA HIS A 5 -22.57 1.89 5.56
C HIS A 5 -22.26 1.69 4.93
N HIS A 6 -22.41 1.53 5.01
CA HIS A 6 -22.03 1.27 4.37
C HIS A 6 -21.48 0.84 3.87
N GLY A 7 -21.30 0.63 3.77
CA GLY A 7 -20.56 0.26 3.31
C GLY A 7 -20.29 -0.36 2.77
N THR A 8 -20.17 -0.51 2.71
CA THR A 8 -19.82 -1.26 2.30
C THR A 8 -19.84 -1.96 1.55
N ARG A 9 -20.08 -1.85 1.29
CA ARG A 9 -20.11 -2.34 0.36
C ARG A 9 -18.98 -2.48 -0.27
N ASN A 10 -18.37 -1.87 -0.42
CA ASN A 10 -17.22 -2.11 -1.08
C ASN A 10 -16.17 -2.56 -0.19
N SER A 11 -16.31 -3.42 0.58
CA SER A 11 -15.28 -4.16 1.26
C SER A 11 -14.08 -3.36 1.69
N ALA A 12 -14.30 -2.15 2.14
CA ALA A 12 -13.22 -1.36 2.65
C ALA A 12 -12.96 -1.74 4.10
N TYR A 13 -11.71 -1.86 4.49
CA TYR A 13 -11.39 -2.09 5.87
C TYR A 13 -10.03 -1.52 6.19
N TYR A 14 -9.80 -1.28 7.46
CA TYR A 14 -8.58 -0.72 7.96
C TYR A 14 -7.61 -1.80 8.34
N ALA A 15 -6.35 -1.56 8.05
CA ALA A 15 -5.25 -2.34 8.58
C ALA A 15 -4.35 -1.39 9.36
N HIS A 16 -4.08 -1.74 10.58
CA HIS A 16 -3.14 -0.97 11.38
C HIS A 16 -1.87 -1.76 11.51
N PRO A 17 -0.87 -1.42 10.73
CA PRO A 17 0.35 -2.21 10.74
C PRO A 17 1.06 -2.15 12.07
N SER A 18 0.89 -1.07 12.78
CA SER A 18 1.57 -0.92 14.04
C SER A 18 0.60 -0.33 15.02
N HIS A 19 0.27 -1.10 16.03
CA HIS A 19 -0.64 -0.64 17.05
C HIS A 19 -0.10 0.63 17.69
N GLY A 20 -0.91 1.65 17.73
CA GLY A 20 -0.53 2.89 18.33
C GLY A 20 0.40 3.74 17.49
N ASP A 21 0.71 3.32 16.28
CA ASP A 21 1.53 4.12 15.40
C ASP A 21 0.63 4.85 14.41
N PRO A 22 0.44 6.16 14.57
CA PRO A 22 -0.45 6.90 13.69
C PRO A 22 0.17 7.26 12.35
N ARG A 23 1.42 6.85 12.09
CA ARG A 23 2.15 7.36 10.95
C ARG A 23 1.80 6.69 9.64
N MET A 24 1.20 5.53 9.67
CA MET A 24 0.75 4.91 8.43
C MET A 24 -0.57 4.21 8.66
N LYS A 25 -1.53 4.52 7.80
CA LYS A 25 -2.84 3.87 7.82
C LYS A 25 -3.15 3.42 6.41
N VAL A 26 -3.81 2.29 6.29
CA VAL A 26 -4.09 1.68 5.00
C VAL A 26 -5.56 1.34 4.93
N LEU A 27 -6.19 1.74 3.84
CA LEU A 27 -7.57 1.40 3.55
C LEU A 27 -7.63 0.73 2.19
N ILE A 28 -8.30 -0.40 2.11
CA ILE A 28 -8.36 -1.16 0.88
C ILE A 28 -9.74 -1.02 0.27
N ARG A 29 -9.79 -0.66 -1.02
CA ARG A 29 -11.02 -0.57 -1.78
C ARG A 29 -10.93 -1.48 -2.99
N ILE A 30 -11.95 -2.31 -3.16
CA ILE A 30 -11.95 -3.29 -4.23
C ILE A 30 -12.97 -2.88 -5.26
N ASP A 31 -12.55 -2.85 -6.53
CA ASP A 31 -13.42 -2.57 -7.65
C ASP A 31 -13.45 -3.80 -8.53
N ALA A 32 -14.51 -4.60 -8.39
CA ALA A 32 -14.60 -5.85 -9.12
C ALA A 32 -14.82 -5.62 -10.61
N VAL A 33 -15.45 -4.53 -11.00
CA VAL A 33 -15.70 -4.26 -12.40
C VAL A 33 -14.39 -3.96 -13.12
N GLU A 34 -13.54 -3.13 -12.49
CA GLU A 34 -12.25 -2.80 -13.06
C GLU A 34 -11.19 -3.84 -12.77
N GLU A 35 -11.52 -4.82 -11.92
CA GLU A 35 -10.57 -5.81 -11.45
C GLU A 35 -9.32 -5.14 -10.88
N SER A 36 -9.57 -4.20 -10.00
CA SER A 36 -8.48 -3.51 -9.32
C SER A 36 -8.78 -3.41 -7.84
N ALA A 37 -7.71 -3.34 -7.07
CA ALA A 37 -7.79 -3.11 -5.64
C ALA A 37 -6.95 -1.89 -5.34
N ARG A 38 -7.54 -0.91 -4.69
CA ARG A 38 -6.81 0.30 -4.36
C ARG A 38 -6.43 0.26 -2.90
N VAL A 39 -5.15 0.41 -2.67
CA VAL A 39 -4.59 0.46 -1.33
C VAL A 39 -4.29 1.92 -1.04
N ASP A 40 -5.22 2.57 -0.36
CA ASP A 40 -5.07 3.99 -0.02
C ASP A 40 -4.24 4.10 1.23
N VAL A 41 -3.16 4.85 1.15
CA VAL A 41 -2.20 4.99 2.24
C VAL A 41 -2.22 6.42 2.75
N ARG A 42 -2.28 6.58 4.06
CA ARG A 42 -2.22 7.88 4.71
C ARG A 42 -1.12 7.85 5.74
N GLY A 43 -0.63 9.02 6.08
CA GLY A 43 0.43 9.15 7.08
C GLY A 43 1.79 9.11 6.44
N VAL A 44 2.74 8.53 7.12
CA VAL A 44 4.14 8.57 6.71
C VAL A 44 4.63 7.16 6.41
N VAL A 45 5.22 7.00 5.23
CA VAL A 45 5.80 5.72 4.81
C VAL A 45 7.32 5.88 4.79
N THR A 46 7.99 5.00 5.48
CA THR A 46 9.45 5.00 5.60
C THR A 46 9.97 3.61 5.34
N PRO A 47 11.28 3.45 5.16
CA PRO A 47 11.82 2.09 5.06
C PRO A 47 11.52 1.23 6.28
N ALA A 48 11.27 1.86 7.43
CA ALA A 48 10.99 1.09 8.63
C ALA A 48 9.60 0.45 8.61
N ASN A 49 8.61 1.08 7.97
CA ASN A 49 7.26 0.55 8.00
C ASN A 49 6.74 0.08 6.64
N ILE A 50 7.53 0.21 5.58
CA ILE A 50 7.07 -0.16 4.25
C ILE A 50 6.74 -1.65 4.14
N ARG A 51 7.35 -2.47 4.97
CA ARG A 51 7.07 -3.91 4.94
C ARG A 51 5.64 -4.22 5.27
N ALA A 52 5.03 -3.44 6.15
CA ALA A 52 3.62 -3.62 6.46
C ALA A 52 2.76 -3.39 5.23
N LEU A 53 3.15 -2.44 4.40
CA LEU A 53 2.44 -2.19 3.15
C LEU A 53 2.60 -3.37 2.20
N TYR A 54 3.78 -3.97 2.13
CA TYR A 54 3.98 -5.14 1.29
C TYR A 54 3.13 -6.32 1.75
N VAL A 55 2.99 -6.49 3.06
CA VAL A 55 2.13 -7.55 3.59
C VAL A 55 0.69 -7.37 3.10
N VAL A 56 0.20 -6.14 3.13
CA VAL A 56 -1.14 -5.85 2.66
C VAL A 56 -1.26 -6.18 1.17
N CYS A 57 -0.30 -5.74 0.37
CA CYS A 57 -0.35 -5.99 -1.07
C CYS A 57 -0.31 -7.48 -1.38
N ARG A 58 0.50 -8.25 -0.67
CA ARG A 58 0.56 -9.69 -0.89
C ARG A 58 -0.74 -10.37 -0.55
N ARG A 59 -1.37 -9.94 0.53
CA ARG A 59 -2.65 -10.53 0.93
C ARG A 59 -3.73 -10.23 -0.09
N VAL A 60 -3.75 -9.01 -0.60
CA VAL A 60 -4.72 -8.64 -1.62
C VAL A 60 -4.47 -9.45 -2.88
N ALA A 61 -3.21 -9.55 -3.30
CA ALA A 61 -2.88 -10.31 -4.51
C ALA A 61 -3.27 -11.77 -4.38
N ALA A 62 -3.11 -12.35 -3.20
CA ALA A 62 -3.46 -13.74 -2.99
C ALA A 62 -4.97 -13.97 -3.09
N LYS A 63 -5.75 -13.01 -2.64
CA LYS A 63 -7.20 -13.15 -2.64
C LYS A 63 -7.85 -12.74 -3.94
N LEU A 64 -7.19 -11.92 -4.73
CA LEU A 64 -7.73 -11.36 -5.95
C LEU A 64 -6.75 -11.58 -7.09
N PRO A 65 -6.56 -12.84 -7.50
CA PRO A 65 -5.58 -13.13 -8.55
C PRO A 65 -5.91 -12.36 -9.83
N GLY A 66 -4.90 -11.77 -10.43
CA GLY A 66 -5.07 -11.03 -11.66
C GLY A 66 -5.52 -9.60 -11.52
N TYR A 67 -5.94 -9.19 -10.33
CA TYR A 67 -6.31 -7.80 -10.12
C TYR A 67 -5.07 -6.92 -10.13
N GLU A 68 -5.26 -5.72 -10.67
CA GLU A 68 -4.23 -4.70 -10.52
C GLU A 68 -4.33 -4.10 -9.13
N ILE A 69 -3.19 -3.98 -8.47
CA ILE A 69 -3.15 -3.37 -7.15
C ILE A 69 -2.57 -1.97 -7.29
N VAL A 70 -3.37 -0.98 -6.92
CA VAL A 70 -2.97 0.42 -7.05
C VAL A 70 -2.65 0.93 -5.66
N VAL A 71 -1.38 1.20 -5.41
CA VAL A 71 -0.95 1.79 -4.15
C VAL A 71 -1.07 3.30 -4.30
N ASN A 72 -2.06 3.86 -3.66
CA ASN A 72 -2.36 5.28 -3.80
C ASN A 72 -1.72 6.04 -2.66
N LEU A 73 -0.69 6.80 -3.00
CA LEU A 73 0.06 7.59 -2.03
C LEU A 73 -0.27 9.07 -2.09
N ALA A 74 -1.38 9.40 -2.76
CA ALA A 74 -1.72 10.81 -2.96
C ALA A 74 -1.93 11.57 -1.66
N HIS A 75 -2.26 10.87 -0.59
CA HIS A 75 -2.50 11.47 0.71
C HIS A 75 -1.47 11.07 1.74
N ALA A 76 -0.34 10.55 1.29
CA ALA A 76 0.72 10.10 2.18
C ALA A 76 1.96 10.97 2.00
N ARG A 77 2.84 10.88 2.99
CA ARG A 77 4.19 11.45 2.89
C ARG A 77 5.13 10.27 2.89
N VAL A 78 6.00 10.23 1.91
CA VAL A 78 6.79 9.03 1.68
C VAL A 78 8.26 9.41 1.62
N ALA A 79 9.08 8.67 2.33
CA ALA A 79 10.52 8.89 2.29
C ALA A 79 11.07 8.54 0.91
N ALA A 80 12.09 9.26 0.48
CA ALA A 80 12.61 9.12 -0.89
C ALA A 80 13.03 7.68 -1.21
N ASP A 81 13.72 7.03 -0.29
CA ASP A 81 14.17 5.66 -0.55
C ASP A 81 13.01 4.68 -0.51
N ALA A 82 11.97 4.97 0.26
CA ALA A 82 10.78 4.11 0.26
C ALA A 82 10.05 4.19 -1.07
N ILE A 83 9.91 5.39 -1.65
CA ILE A 83 9.23 5.52 -2.92
C ILE A 83 10.03 4.86 -4.05
N GLU A 84 11.35 4.96 -3.99
CA GLU A 84 12.18 4.28 -4.98
C GLU A 84 11.99 2.77 -4.90
N GLU A 85 11.93 2.24 -3.71
CA GLU A 85 11.73 0.81 -3.53
C GLU A 85 10.37 0.38 -4.05
N LEU A 86 9.33 1.16 -3.78
CA LEU A 86 8.01 0.85 -4.30
C LEU A 86 7.97 0.84 -5.82
N HIS A 87 8.61 1.82 -6.43
CA HIS A 87 8.67 1.85 -7.89
C HIS A 87 9.43 0.67 -8.46
N GLU A 88 10.46 0.25 -7.76
CA GLU A 88 11.19 -0.93 -8.20
C GLU A 88 10.32 -2.18 -8.17
N HIS A 89 9.54 -2.35 -7.10
CA HIS A 89 8.62 -3.47 -7.02
C HIS A 89 7.57 -3.41 -8.12
N ALA A 90 7.05 -2.21 -8.39
CA ALA A 90 6.05 -2.05 -9.43
C ALA A 90 6.62 -2.41 -10.80
N ARG A 91 7.85 -2.00 -11.06
CA ARG A 91 8.49 -2.28 -12.33
C ARG A 91 8.69 -3.76 -12.55
N ARG A 92 8.97 -4.49 -11.48
CA ARG A 92 9.21 -5.93 -11.56
C ARG A 92 7.93 -6.73 -11.40
N SER A 93 6.81 -6.08 -11.08
CA SER A 93 5.52 -6.74 -10.88
C SER A 93 5.57 -7.83 -9.83
N VAL A 94 6.30 -7.58 -8.76
CA VAL A 94 6.40 -8.52 -7.65
C VAL A 94 6.43 -7.75 -6.34
N VAL A 95 6.05 -8.44 -5.27
CA VAL A 95 6.16 -7.88 -3.93
C VAL A 95 6.97 -8.85 -3.10
N SER A 96 7.99 -8.31 -2.45
CA SER A 96 8.88 -9.09 -1.61
C SER A 96 8.17 -9.53 -0.35
N SER A 97 8.46 -10.74 0.12
CA SER A 97 7.91 -11.19 1.39
C SER A 97 8.56 -10.47 2.57
N GLY A 98 9.78 -10.03 2.40
CA GLY A 98 10.50 -9.37 3.48
C GLY A 98 11.07 -10.30 4.52
N ILE A 99 10.75 -11.59 4.47
CA ILE A 99 11.21 -12.54 5.45
C ILE A 99 12.20 -13.51 4.86
N ASP A 100 11.88 -14.02 3.70
CA ASP A 100 12.79 -14.89 2.98
C ASP A 100 12.91 -14.35 1.57
N ALA A 101 13.54 -15.08 0.70
CA ALA A 101 13.78 -14.59 -0.64
C ALA A 101 12.56 -14.69 -1.55
N SER A 102 11.45 -15.14 -1.03
CA SER A 102 10.28 -15.34 -1.87
C SER A 102 9.66 -14.02 -2.29
N VAL A 103 9.04 -14.04 -3.45
CA VAL A 103 8.31 -12.89 -3.97
C VAL A 103 6.96 -13.37 -4.44
N THR A 104 5.99 -12.48 -4.45
CA THR A 104 4.65 -12.78 -4.92
C THR A 104 4.39 -11.97 -6.17
N PRO A 105 3.99 -12.64 -7.26
CA PRO A 105 3.59 -11.88 -8.46
C PRO A 105 2.45 -10.95 -8.12
N CYS A 106 2.56 -9.71 -8.58
CA CYS A 106 1.60 -8.70 -8.20
C CYS A 106 1.65 -7.57 -9.21
N ARG A 107 0.53 -7.32 -9.89
CA ARG A 107 0.46 -6.21 -10.82
C ARG A 107 0.26 -4.95 -9.99
N LEU A 108 1.34 -4.22 -9.84
CA LEU A 108 1.41 -3.11 -8.91
C LEU A 108 1.56 -1.80 -9.66
N ARG A 109 0.73 -0.84 -9.33
CA ARG A 109 0.83 0.51 -9.88
C ARG A 109 0.88 1.49 -8.72
N ILE A 110 1.76 2.46 -8.83
CA ILE A 110 1.97 3.44 -7.78
C ILE A 110 1.41 4.77 -8.21
N VAL A 111 0.55 5.35 -7.39
CA VAL A 111 0.15 6.75 -7.54
C VAL A 111 1.01 7.56 -6.60
N ASP A 112 1.86 8.38 -7.15
CA ASP A 112 2.92 9.04 -6.41
C ASP A 112 2.37 10.05 -5.41
N PRO A 113 3.07 10.24 -4.29
CA PRO A 113 2.69 11.27 -3.35
C PRO A 113 3.04 12.65 -3.89
N PRO A 114 2.30 13.67 -3.46
CA PRO A 114 2.63 15.03 -3.88
C PRO A 114 3.92 15.54 -3.28
N ASN A 115 4.30 15.01 -2.12
CA ASN A 115 5.51 15.43 -1.44
C ASN A 115 6.32 14.24 -1.03
N ILE A 116 7.62 14.28 -1.34
CA ILE A 116 8.55 13.25 -0.92
C ILE A 116 9.30 13.79 0.29
N LEU A 117 9.33 13.02 1.36
CA LEU A 117 10.11 13.40 2.53
C LEU A 117 11.58 13.14 2.25
N ARG A 118 12.36 14.19 2.31
CA ARG A 118 13.78 14.04 2.21
C ARG A 118 14.32 13.96 3.58
N VAL A 119 14.88 12.85 3.81
CA VAL A 119 15.51 12.72 5.09
C VAL A 119 16.72 13.60 5.08
N LYS A 120 16.86 14.51 5.87
CA LYS A 120 17.79 15.30 5.81
C LYS A 120 18.80 14.87 6.44
N GLU A 121 19.36 14.44 6.23
CA GLU A 121 20.15 13.96 6.72
C GLU A 121 20.75 14.59 7.21
N ASN A 122 20.83 15.08 7.36
CA ASN A 122 21.22 15.63 7.77
C ASN A 122 21.32 16.02 7.99
N ALA A 123 21.40 15.98 7.98
CA ALA A 123 21.47 16.35 8.27
C ALA A 123 21.69 16.50 8.50
#